data_1104addeaa84e8e9d49b0c429d267617
#
_entry.id   1104addeaa84e8e9d49b0c429d267617
#
_cell.length_a   1.000
_cell.length_b   1.000
_cell.length_c   1.000
_cell.angle_alpha   90.00
_cell.angle_beta   90.00
_cell.angle_gamma   90.00
#
_symmetry.space_group_name_H-M   'P 1'
#
loop_
_entity.id
_entity.type
_entity.pdbx_description
1 polymer ?
#
loop_
_entity_poly.entity_id
_entity_poly.type
_entity_poly.pdbx_seq_one_letter_code
_entity_poly.pdbx_strand_id
1 'polypeptide(L)'
;LHKAIRRQRQMCIRDRVYVDGEKIGVLNRNTRTYSMEIDIPFNATLQILVENMGRINYGSEIVYNTKGIISPVTVAGKEITGGWNMYRLPMDKCPVLTEFGDNVYRNTPLQAVQFKDRPVIYEGEFTLDQPGDTFIDMRAWGKGIIFINGKHIGRYWKVGPQQTLYIPGVWLRKGKNKIVIFEQLNEIPQQNVNTVREPVLMNLK
;
A
#
# COMPACT_ATOMS: atom_id res chain seq x y z
N LEU A 1 17.79 19.25 -16.55
CA LEU A 1 16.58 20.00 -16.96
C LEU A 1 15.47 19.67 -15.99
N HIS A 2 15.11 20.62 -15.13
CA HIS A 2 13.99 20.43 -14.20
C HIS A 2 12.68 20.34 -14.98
N LYS A 3 11.99 19.23 -14.86
CA LYS A 3 10.72 18.98 -15.53
C LYS A 3 9.63 18.79 -14.47
N ALA A 4 8.53 19.54 -14.57
CA ALA A 4 7.39 19.39 -13.67
C ALA A 4 6.39 18.36 -14.20
N ILE A 5 6.01 17.41 -13.37
CA ILE A 5 4.85 16.55 -13.62
C ILE A 5 3.64 17.25 -13.02
N ARG A 6 2.63 17.50 -13.82
CA ARG A 6 1.34 18.08 -13.38
C ARG A 6 0.22 17.08 -13.58
N ARG A 7 -0.66 17.06 -12.59
CA ARG A 7 -1.92 16.31 -12.65
C ARG A 7 -3.06 17.21 -12.15
N GLN A 8 -4.12 17.29 -12.93
CA GLN A 8 -5.28 18.12 -12.58
C GLN A 8 -6.20 17.45 -11.54
N ARG A 9 -6.93 18.31 -10.82
CA ARG A 9 -7.81 17.99 -9.69
C ARG A 9 -8.83 16.90 -10.04
N GLN A 10 -8.80 15.78 -9.39
CA GLN A 10 -9.97 15.10 -8.78
C GLN A 10 -9.62 13.71 -8.23
N MET A 11 -9.98 13.53 -7.02
CA MET A 11 -10.46 12.40 -6.21
C MET A 11 -9.61 11.13 -6.06
N CYS A 12 -9.19 10.91 -4.80
CA CYS A 12 -8.87 9.62 -4.17
C CYS A 12 -7.63 8.87 -4.66
N ILE A 13 -6.52 9.56 -4.89
CA ILE A 13 -5.30 8.92 -5.34
C ILE A 13 -4.12 9.39 -4.51
N ARG A 14 -3.32 8.43 -4.13
CA ARG A 14 -1.95 8.59 -3.69
C ARG A 14 -1.08 7.87 -4.68
N ASP A 15 -0.40 8.63 -5.53
CA ASP A 15 0.50 8.07 -6.53
C ASP A 15 1.93 8.18 -6.04
N ARG A 16 2.69 7.11 -6.17
CA ARG A 16 4.14 7.15 -6.02
C ARG A 16 4.77 7.22 -7.39
N VAL A 17 5.65 8.19 -7.55
CA VAL A 17 6.37 8.42 -8.79
C VAL A 17 7.79 7.90 -8.64
N TYR A 18 8.19 7.10 -9.61
CA TYR A 18 9.54 6.54 -9.70
C TYR A 18 10.16 6.90 -11.06
N VAL A 19 11.46 7.06 -11.06
CA VAL A 19 12.28 7.19 -12.27
C VAL A 19 13.35 6.11 -12.18
N ASP A 20 13.40 5.22 -13.18
CA ASP A 20 14.31 4.07 -13.22
C ASP A 20 14.29 3.21 -11.95
N GLY A 21 13.11 3.04 -11.35
CA GLY A 21 12.89 2.28 -10.13
C GLY A 21 13.19 3.04 -8.83
N GLU A 22 13.75 4.24 -8.89
CA GLU A 22 13.95 5.08 -7.71
C GLU A 22 12.74 5.95 -7.42
N LYS A 23 12.27 5.93 -6.16
CA LYS A 23 11.15 6.75 -5.72
C LYS A 23 11.56 8.22 -5.65
N ILE A 24 10.94 9.04 -6.50
CA ILE A 24 11.19 10.47 -6.56
C ILE A 24 10.23 11.24 -5.65
N GLY A 25 8.98 10.79 -5.54
CA GLY A 25 8.04 11.48 -4.68
C GLY A 25 6.63 10.88 -4.68
N VAL A 26 5.71 11.62 -4.08
CA VAL A 26 4.32 11.22 -3.93
C VAL A 26 3.41 12.36 -4.34
N LEU A 27 2.50 12.09 -5.27
CA LEU A 27 1.37 12.96 -5.54
C LEU A 27 0.21 12.53 -4.64
N ASN A 28 -0.33 13.45 -3.85
CA ASN A 28 -1.29 13.10 -2.82
C ASN A 28 -2.40 14.14 -2.72
N ARG A 29 -3.62 13.70 -2.86
CA ARG A 29 -4.81 14.53 -2.72
C ARG A 29 -4.94 15.16 -1.33
N ASN A 30 -4.64 14.41 -0.27
CA ASN A 30 -4.81 14.90 1.09
C ASN A 30 -3.94 16.13 1.38
N THR A 31 -2.77 16.19 0.77
CA THR A 31 -1.84 17.32 0.85
C THR A 31 -2.00 18.29 -0.32
N ARG A 32 -2.95 18.02 -1.25
CA ARG A 32 -3.16 18.79 -2.49
C ARG A 32 -1.90 18.90 -3.36
N THR A 33 -1.02 17.90 -3.28
CA THR A 33 0.19 17.82 -4.10
C THR A 33 -0.14 17.13 -5.42
N TYR A 34 -0.29 17.90 -6.49
CA TYR A 34 -0.68 17.41 -7.82
C TYR A 34 0.43 17.56 -8.86
N SER A 35 1.53 18.14 -8.50
CA SER A 35 2.72 18.30 -9.34
C SER A 35 3.97 18.19 -8.49
N MET A 36 5.07 17.82 -9.11
CA MET A 36 6.38 17.79 -8.50
C MET A 36 7.44 18.17 -9.53
N GLU A 37 8.53 18.74 -9.08
CA GLU A 37 9.72 18.95 -9.89
C GLU A 37 10.57 17.68 -9.82
N ILE A 38 10.99 17.20 -10.97
CA ILE A 38 11.83 16.00 -11.07
C ILE A 38 12.89 16.20 -12.15
N ASP A 39 14.05 15.62 -11.91
CA ASP A 39 15.08 15.46 -12.91
C ASP A 39 14.88 14.11 -13.59
N ILE A 40 14.60 14.13 -14.89
CA ILE A 40 14.46 12.92 -15.69
C ILE A 40 15.64 12.84 -16.66
N PRO A 41 16.51 11.85 -16.49
CA PRO A 41 17.58 11.57 -17.46
C PRO A 41 17.00 11.28 -18.86
N PHE A 42 17.83 11.42 -19.87
CA PHE A 42 17.44 11.03 -21.22
C PHE A 42 17.22 9.50 -21.27
N ASN A 43 16.14 9.06 -21.90
CA ASN A 43 15.71 7.65 -21.98
C ASN A 43 15.33 6.99 -20.64
N ALA A 44 15.10 7.74 -19.58
CA ALA A 44 14.64 7.17 -18.32
C ALA A 44 13.21 6.64 -18.40
N THR A 45 12.93 5.63 -17.60
CA THR A 45 11.59 5.04 -17.45
C THR A 45 10.84 5.74 -16.34
N LEU A 46 9.72 6.40 -16.67
CA LEU A 46 8.79 6.94 -15.69
C LEU A 46 7.79 5.84 -15.25
N GLN A 47 7.70 5.60 -13.95
CA GLN A 47 6.78 4.63 -13.36
C GLN A 47 5.88 5.35 -12.37
N ILE A 48 4.58 5.07 -12.44
CA ILE A 48 3.59 5.63 -11.52
C ILE A 48 2.83 4.47 -10.86
N LEU A 49 3.06 4.27 -9.57
CA LEU A 49 2.28 3.32 -8.78
C LEU A 49 1.03 4.02 -8.26
N VAL A 50 -0.10 3.69 -8.86
CA VAL A 50 -1.41 4.28 -8.56
C VAL A 50 -2.12 3.48 -7.49
N GLU A 51 -2.49 4.13 -6.39
CA GLU A 51 -3.29 3.51 -5.36
C GLU A 51 -4.75 3.97 -5.46
N ASN A 52 -5.65 3.05 -5.76
CA ASN A 52 -7.09 3.29 -5.68
C ASN A 52 -7.55 3.23 -4.22
N MET A 53 -7.63 4.39 -3.57
CA MET A 53 -8.22 4.49 -2.23
C MET A 53 -9.71 4.15 -2.28
N GLY A 54 -10.30 3.77 -1.14
CA GLY A 54 -11.73 3.45 -1.04
C GLY A 54 -12.64 4.53 -1.64
N ARG A 55 -13.86 4.15 -1.96
CA ARG A 55 -14.89 5.09 -2.44
C ARG A 55 -15.44 5.90 -1.27
N ILE A 56 -15.91 7.11 -1.56
CA ILE A 56 -16.78 7.84 -0.63
C ILE A 56 -18.09 7.07 -0.49
N ASN A 57 -18.66 7.07 0.70
CA ASN A 57 -19.86 6.29 1.03
C ASN A 57 -21.11 7.17 1.19
N TYR A 58 -20.99 8.48 1.11
CA TYR A 58 -22.08 9.42 1.29
C TYR A 58 -21.89 10.69 0.45
N GLY A 59 -23.02 11.28 0.03
CA GLY A 59 -23.07 12.55 -0.69
C GLY A 59 -23.29 12.41 -2.20
N SER A 60 -23.64 13.52 -2.85
CA SER A 60 -23.93 13.61 -4.29
C SER A 60 -22.73 13.23 -5.16
N GLU A 61 -21.50 13.38 -4.63
CA GLU A 61 -20.26 13.12 -5.34
C GLU A 61 -19.92 11.63 -5.54
N ILE A 62 -20.74 10.70 -4.98
CA ILE A 62 -20.53 9.25 -5.15
C ILE A 62 -20.51 8.87 -6.62
N VAL A 63 -21.41 9.45 -7.43
CA VAL A 63 -21.56 9.15 -8.86
C VAL A 63 -20.31 9.55 -9.65
N TYR A 64 -19.66 10.62 -9.23
CA TYR A 64 -18.45 11.16 -9.89
C TYR A 64 -17.14 10.64 -9.28
N ASN A 65 -17.21 9.70 -8.31
CA ASN A 65 -16.05 9.17 -7.63
C ASN A 65 -15.26 8.18 -8.51
N THR A 66 -14.67 8.66 -9.58
CA THR A 66 -13.81 7.90 -10.46
C THR A 66 -12.47 7.58 -9.82
N LYS A 67 -11.80 6.54 -10.27
CA LYS A 67 -10.53 6.03 -9.73
C LYS A 67 -9.48 5.92 -10.85
N GLY A 68 -8.23 5.89 -10.45
CA GLY A 68 -7.12 5.79 -11.37
C GLY A 68 -6.56 7.15 -11.80
N ILE A 69 -5.76 7.15 -12.87
CA ILE A 69 -5.29 8.38 -13.53
C ILE A 69 -6.43 8.91 -14.39
N ILE A 70 -7.04 10.00 -13.97
CA ILE A 70 -8.23 10.58 -14.59
C ILE A 70 -7.96 11.88 -15.37
N SER A 71 -6.70 12.27 -15.44
CA SER A 71 -6.26 13.45 -16.18
C SER A 71 -4.95 13.15 -16.91
N PRO A 72 -4.63 13.88 -17.96
CA PRO A 72 -3.36 13.72 -18.64
C PRO A 72 -2.16 13.82 -17.71
N VAL A 73 -1.17 12.97 -17.93
CA VAL A 73 0.15 13.09 -17.31
C VAL A 73 0.99 14.00 -18.18
N THR A 74 1.51 15.06 -17.59
CA THR A 74 2.36 16.01 -18.33
C THR A 74 3.77 16.04 -17.75
N VAL A 75 4.77 16.09 -18.63
CA VAL A 75 6.17 16.25 -18.27
C VAL A 75 6.72 17.47 -19.02
N ALA A 76 7.26 18.45 -18.30
CA ALA A 76 7.74 19.72 -18.86
C ALA A 76 6.67 20.45 -19.70
N GLY A 77 5.40 20.37 -19.27
CA GLY A 77 4.27 20.99 -19.97
C GLY A 77 3.77 20.24 -21.21
N LYS A 78 4.41 19.12 -21.59
CA LYS A 78 3.97 18.27 -22.69
C LYS A 78 3.20 17.07 -22.16
N GLU A 79 2.07 16.78 -22.75
CA GLU A 79 1.26 15.60 -22.43
C GLU A 79 1.91 14.32 -22.95
N ILE A 80 1.93 13.28 -22.11
CA ILE A 80 2.36 11.94 -22.51
C ILE A 80 1.10 11.15 -22.91
N THR A 81 0.82 11.11 -24.19
CA THR A 81 -0.41 10.49 -24.75
C THR A 81 -0.28 9.02 -25.06
N GLY A 82 0.92 8.44 -25.04
CA GLY A 82 1.16 7.04 -25.43
C GLY A 82 2.40 6.45 -24.78
N GLY A 83 2.68 5.19 -25.14
CA GLY A 83 3.84 4.45 -24.61
C GLY A 83 3.66 3.90 -23.20
N TRP A 84 2.42 3.88 -22.67
CA TRP A 84 2.12 3.36 -21.35
C TRP A 84 1.95 1.84 -21.35
N ASN A 85 2.69 1.17 -20.45
CA ASN A 85 2.42 -0.20 -20.07
C ASN A 85 1.67 -0.19 -18.73
N MET A 86 0.49 -0.81 -18.66
CA MET A 86 -0.33 -0.85 -17.46
C MET A 86 -0.34 -2.25 -16.84
N TYR A 87 0.00 -2.34 -15.57
CA TYR A 87 -0.02 -3.57 -14.79
C TYR A 87 -1.06 -3.47 -13.69
N ARG A 88 -1.93 -4.46 -13.60
CA ARG A 88 -2.93 -4.55 -12.53
C ARG A 88 -2.34 -5.28 -11.33
N LEU A 89 -2.59 -4.74 -10.14
CA LEU A 89 -2.24 -5.34 -8.85
C LEU A 89 -3.52 -5.50 -8.02
N PRO A 90 -4.40 -6.45 -8.34
CA PRO A 90 -5.74 -6.55 -7.74
C PRO A 90 -5.69 -6.88 -6.25
N MET A 91 -4.68 -7.60 -5.78
CA MET A 91 -4.49 -8.01 -4.38
C MET A 91 -5.71 -8.76 -3.80
N ASP A 92 -6.48 -9.42 -4.64
CA ASP A 92 -7.61 -10.29 -4.28
C ASP A 92 -7.15 -11.67 -3.81
N LYS A 93 -5.96 -12.07 -4.23
CA LYS A 93 -5.29 -13.29 -3.80
C LYS A 93 -4.06 -12.96 -2.96
N CYS A 94 -3.76 -13.86 -2.02
CA CYS A 94 -2.54 -13.75 -1.23
C CYS A 94 -1.32 -13.85 -2.17
N PRO A 95 -0.41 -12.85 -2.16
CA PRO A 95 0.79 -12.91 -2.98
C PRO A 95 1.67 -14.09 -2.56
N VAL A 96 2.29 -14.74 -3.53
CA VAL A 96 3.21 -15.85 -3.31
C VAL A 96 4.64 -15.34 -3.51
N LEU A 97 5.45 -15.37 -2.46
CA LEU A 97 6.80 -14.77 -2.49
C LEU A 97 7.73 -15.43 -3.52
N THR A 98 7.50 -16.68 -3.89
CA THR A 98 8.29 -17.36 -4.93
C THR A 98 8.15 -16.74 -6.32
N GLU A 99 7.13 -15.91 -6.54
CA GLU A 99 6.91 -15.21 -7.80
C GLU A 99 7.78 -13.94 -7.94
N PHE A 100 8.47 -13.53 -6.86
CA PHE A 100 9.26 -12.30 -6.82
C PHE A 100 10.77 -12.50 -7.09
N GLY A 101 11.19 -13.72 -7.44
CA GLY A 101 12.58 -14.03 -7.81
C GLY A 101 13.60 -13.64 -6.74
N ASP A 102 14.69 -13.00 -7.16
CA ASP A 102 15.81 -12.61 -6.28
C ASP A 102 15.49 -11.48 -5.31
N ASN A 103 14.30 -10.89 -5.40
CA ASN A 103 13.84 -9.85 -4.46
C ASN A 103 13.25 -10.43 -3.16
N VAL A 104 13.42 -11.72 -2.90
CA VAL A 104 12.98 -12.38 -1.67
C VAL A 104 14.12 -12.45 -0.67
N TYR A 105 14.02 -11.68 0.38
CA TYR A 105 14.99 -11.66 1.48
C TYR A 105 14.54 -12.62 2.59
N ARG A 106 15.07 -13.86 2.56
CA ARG A 106 14.75 -14.89 3.56
C ARG A 106 15.72 -14.81 4.73
N ASN A 107 15.16 -14.83 5.96
CA ASN A 107 15.94 -14.86 7.20
C ASN A 107 17.01 -13.75 7.31
N THR A 108 16.87 -12.69 6.54
CA THR A 108 17.80 -11.55 6.60
C THR A 108 17.26 -10.56 7.61
N PRO A 109 18.05 -10.12 8.60
CA PRO A 109 17.65 -9.01 9.45
C PRO A 109 17.36 -7.81 8.54
N LEU A 110 16.11 -7.33 8.60
CA LEU A 110 15.69 -6.17 7.81
C LEU A 110 16.47 -4.96 8.30
N GLN A 111 17.49 -4.56 7.55
CA GLN A 111 18.13 -3.28 7.80
C GLN A 111 17.14 -2.18 7.44
N ALA A 112 16.72 -1.42 8.44
CA ALA A 112 15.65 -0.44 8.32
C ALA A 112 15.82 0.54 7.14
N VAL A 113 17.05 0.82 6.75
CA VAL A 113 17.39 1.75 5.67
C VAL A 113 17.12 1.19 4.28
N GLN A 114 17.31 -0.12 4.08
CA GLN A 114 17.23 -0.74 2.74
C GLN A 114 15.80 -0.76 2.16
N PHE A 115 14.80 -0.86 3.02
CA PHE A 115 13.39 -1.02 2.61
C PHE A 115 12.53 0.19 2.96
N LYS A 116 13.11 1.23 3.51
CA LYS A 116 12.38 2.44 3.88
C LYS A 116 11.67 3.03 2.65
N ASP A 117 10.43 3.44 2.86
CA ASP A 117 9.58 4.09 1.85
C ASP A 117 9.31 3.28 0.57
N ARG A 118 9.57 1.98 0.59
CA ARG A 118 9.23 1.06 -0.50
C ARG A 118 8.08 0.16 -0.10
N PRO A 119 7.18 -0.21 -1.01
CA PRO A 119 6.23 -1.29 -0.75
C PRO A 119 6.97 -2.60 -0.48
N VAL A 120 6.58 -3.29 0.58
CA VAL A 120 7.21 -4.55 1.01
C VAL A 120 6.13 -5.58 1.33
N ILE A 121 6.38 -6.82 0.97
CA ILE A 121 5.58 -7.97 1.40
C ILE A 121 6.33 -8.67 2.52
N TYR A 122 5.73 -8.68 3.70
CA TYR A 122 6.20 -9.43 4.85
C TYR A 122 5.47 -10.77 4.92
N GLU A 123 6.21 -11.82 5.16
CA GLU A 123 5.67 -13.15 5.41
C GLU A 123 6.19 -13.66 6.76
N GLY A 124 5.29 -14.21 7.56
CA GLY A 124 5.63 -14.78 8.86
C GLY A 124 4.74 -15.98 9.21
N GLU A 125 5.19 -16.75 10.20
CA GLU A 125 4.42 -17.85 10.78
C GLU A 125 4.26 -17.62 12.28
N PHE A 126 3.13 -18.08 12.81
CA PHE A 126 2.86 -18.12 14.24
C PHE A 126 2.11 -19.40 14.60
N THR A 127 2.23 -19.81 15.85
CA THR A 127 1.61 -21.04 16.35
C THR A 127 0.55 -20.72 17.39
N LEU A 128 -0.59 -21.42 17.32
CA LEU A 128 -1.67 -21.33 18.28
C LEU A 128 -1.96 -22.70 18.89
N ASP A 129 -2.12 -22.74 20.19
CA ASP A 129 -2.61 -23.94 20.89
C ASP A 129 -4.12 -24.08 20.72
N GLN A 130 -4.83 -22.96 20.78
CA GLN A 130 -6.28 -22.89 20.63
C GLN A 130 -6.67 -21.69 19.76
N PRO A 131 -7.29 -21.94 18.60
CA PRO A 131 -7.85 -20.87 17.76
C PRO A 131 -9.04 -20.20 18.44
N GLY A 132 -9.17 -18.89 18.22
CA GLY A 132 -10.29 -18.10 18.70
C GLY A 132 -10.34 -16.75 17.98
N ASP A 133 -11.45 -16.06 18.14
CA ASP A 133 -11.63 -14.72 17.59
C ASP A 133 -10.62 -13.76 18.22
N THR A 134 -10.01 -12.92 17.40
CA THR A 134 -9.02 -11.97 17.86
C THR A 134 -8.94 -10.76 16.91
N PHE A 135 -8.19 -9.74 17.30
CA PHE A 135 -7.90 -8.60 16.46
C PHE A 135 -6.39 -8.46 16.27
N ILE A 136 -5.97 -8.22 15.05
CA ILE A 136 -4.57 -7.89 14.74
C ILE A 136 -4.35 -6.40 14.91
N ASP A 137 -3.31 -6.03 15.65
CA ASP A 137 -2.96 -4.63 15.96
C ASP A 137 -2.02 -4.07 14.90
N MET A 138 -2.52 -3.08 14.15
CA MET A 138 -1.80 -2.43 13.07
C MET A 138 -1.36 -1.00 13.37
N ARG A 139 -1.41 -0.57 14.64
CA ARG A 139 -1.05 0.81 15.03
C ARG A 139 0.39 1.21 14.69
N ALA A 140 1.31 0.26 14.71
CA ALA A 140 2.72 0.48 14.35
C ALA A 140 2.98 0.43 12.83
N TRP A 141 1.98 0.01 12.03
CA TRP A 141 2.09 -0.18 10.60
C TRP A 141 1.57 1.03 9.83
N GLY A 142 2.02 1.22 8.60
CA GLY A 142 1.66 2.37 7.80
C GLY A 142 0.32 2.24 7.08
N LYS A 143 0.30 1.47 6.01
CA LYS A 143 -0.88 1.22 5.18
C LYS A 143 -0.71 -0.02 4.34
N GLY A 144 -1.72 -0.86 4.29
CA GLY A 144 -1.60 -2.06 3.48
C GLY A 144 -2.78 -3.01 3.57
N ILE A 145 -2.47 -4.28 3.31
CA ILE A 145 -3.42 -5.39 3.23
C ILE A 145 -2.84 -6.58 4.00
N ILE A 146 -3.71 -7.33 4.67
CA ILE A 146 -3.32 -8.50 5.44
C ILE A 146 -4.03 -9.74 4.92
N PHE A 147 -3.28 -10.84 4.87
CA PHE A 147 -3.80 -12.18 4.64
C PHE A 147 -3.42 -13.10 5.80
N ILE A 148 -4.36 -13.91 6.25
CA ILE A 148 -4.14 -15.00 7.22
C ILE A 148 -4.55 -16.32 6.58
N ASN A 149 -3.64 -17.28 6.54
CA ASN A 149 -3.87 -18.58 5.90
C ASN A 149 -4.43 -18.44 4.46
N GLY A 150 -3.96 -17.45 3.71
CA GLY A 150 -4.40 -17.14 2.35
C GLY A 150 -5.72 -16.37 2.24
N LYS A 151 -6.40 -16.10 3.37
CA LYS A 151 -7.66 -15.35 3.40
C LYS A 151 -7.41 -13.86 3.59
N HIS A 152 -8.01 -13.03 2.77
CA HIS A 152 -7.92 -11.58 2.85
C HIS A 152 -8.67 -11.08 4.09
N ILE A 153 -7.95 -10.53 5.08
CA ILE A 153 -8.53 -10.00 6.33
C ILE A 153 -9.08 -8.60 6.13
N GLY A 154 -8.36 -7.78 5.39
CA GLY A 154 -8.77 -6.40 5.16
C GLY A 154 -7.59 -5.47 4.90
N ARG A 155 -7.92 -4.19 4.84
CA ARG A 155 -6.96 -3.10 4.68
C ARG A 155 -6.77 -2.39 6.02
N TYR A 156 -5.56 -1.95 6.28
CA TYR A 156 -5.24 -1.06 7.40
C TYR A 156 -4.62 0.24 6.91
N TRP A 157 -4.76 1.28 7.71
CA TRP A 157 -4.14 2.57 7.46
C TRP A 157 -3.93 3.33 8.77
N LYS A 158 -2.71 3.81 9.01
CA LYS A 158 -2.35 4.56 10.24
C LYS A 158 -3.21 5.80 10.50
N VAL A 159 -3.86 6.34 9.46
CA VAL A 159 -4.78 7.48 9.58
C VAL A 159 -6.07 7.10 10.33
N GLY A 160 -6.37 5.81 10.43
CA GLY A 160 -7.57 5.34 11.09
C GLY A 160 -8.89 5.66 10.36
N PRO A 161 -10.01 5.64 11.06
CA PRO A 161 -10.18 5.46 12.52
C PRO A 161 -9.90 4.04 13.02
N GLN A 162 -9.96 3.03 12.15
CA GLN A 162 -9.76 1.63 12.51
C GLN A 162 -8.26 1.35 12.67
N GLN A 163 -7.86 0.89 13.87
CA GLN A 163 -6.47 0.61 14.20
C GLN A 163 -6.17 -0.89 14.31
N THR A 164 -7.21 -1.72 14.38
CA THR A 164 -7.14 -3.18 14.46
C THR A 164 -8.05 -3.81 13.42
N LEU A 165 -7.73 -5.03 12.99
CA LEU A 165 -8.55 -5.81 12.07
C LEU A 165 -9.00 -7.11 12.75
N TYR A 166 -10.27 -7.42 12.65
CA TYR A 166 -10.85 -8.65 13.18
C TYR A 166 -10.39 -9.88 12.39
N ILE A 167 -9.99 -10.92 13.11
CA ILE A 167 -9.63 -12.21 12.55
C ILE A 167 -10.62 -13.25 13.12
N PRO A 168 -11.52 -13.81 12.29
CA PRO A 168 -12.40 -14.88 12.70
C PRO A 168 -11.60 -16.12 13.15
N GLY A 169 -11.91 -16.67 14.32
CA GLY A 169 -11.25 -17.86 14.84
C GLY A 169 -11.33 -19.06 13.89
N VAL A 170 -12.41 -19.16 13.12
CA VAL A 170 -12.59 -20.22 12.10
C VAL A 170 -11.60 -20.15 10.93
N TRP A 171 -10.88 -19.04 10.78
CA TRP A 171 -9.80 -18.89 9.79
C TRP A 171 -8.43 -19.23 10.35
N LEU A 172 -8.35 -19.38 11.66
CA LEU A 172 -7.16 -19.80 12.38
C LEU A 172 -7.13 -21.32 12.57
N ARG A 173 -5.95 -21.87 12.76
CA ARG A 173 -5.73 -23.32 12.95
C ARG A 173 -4.99 -23.55 14.25
N LYS A 174 -5.27 -24.68 14.91
CA LYS A 174 -4.37 -25.22 15.93
C LYS A 174 -3.05 -25.58 15.26
N GLY A 175 -1.93 -25.20 15.86
CA GLY A 175 -0.60 -25.33 15.26
C GLY A 175 -0.25 -24.12 14.39
N LYS A 176 0.44 -24.35 13.30
CA LYS A 176 1.00 -23.31 12.44
C LYS A 176 -0.05 -22.54 11.65
N ASN A 177 0.08 -21.22 11.66
CA ASN A 177 -0.66 -20.27 10.86
C ASN A 177 0.32 -19.37 10.10
N LYS A 178 -0.07 -18.96 8.90
CA LYS A 178 0.72 -18.08 8.05
C LYS A 178 0.08 -16.70 7.99
N ILE A 179 0.91 -15.67 8.13
CA ILE A 179 0.53 -14.28 7.90
C ILE A 179 1.31 -13.71 6.72
N VAL A 180 0.62 -12.96 5.87
CA VAL A 180 1.24 -12.17 4.81
C VAL A 180 0.71 -10.75 4.90
N ILE A 181 1.61 -9.77 4.96
CA ILE A 181 1.28 -8.35 5.04
C ILE A 181 1.91 -7.63 3.86
N PHE A 182 1.11 -7.01 3.03
CA PHE A 182 1.57 -6.06 2.05
C PHE A 182 1.57 -4.66 2.65
N GLU A 183 2.74 -4.17 3.03
CA GLU A 183 2.93 -2.82 3.57
C GLU A 183 3.31 -1.86 2.44
N GLN A 184 2.48 -0.88 2.20
CA GLN A 184 2.68 0.08 1.11
C GLN A 184 3.58 1.25 1.46
N LEU A 185 3.54 1.71 2.72
CA LEU A 185 4.29 2.91 3.12
C LEU A 185 5.69 2.56 3.59
N ASN A 186 5.80 1.54 4.42
CA ASN A 186 7.06 1.07 5.01
C ASN A 186 7.97 2.21 5.50
N GLU A 187 7.37 3.23 6.14
CA GLU A 187 8.10 4.39 6.67
C GLU A 187 9.06 3.97 7.77
N ILE A 188 8.61 3.02 8.59
CA ILE A 188 9.40 2.36 9.65
C ILE A 188 9.20 0.86 9.44
N PRO A 189 10.21 0.12 8.99
CA PRO A 189 10.11 -1.32 8.83
C PRO A 189 9.72 -2.01 10.14
N GLN A 190 8.69 -2.84 10.08
CA GLN A 190 8.18 -3.59 11.22
C GLN A 190 8.63 -5.04 11.16
N GLN A 191 8.88 -5.64 12.33
CA GLN A 191 9.25 -7.05 12.42
C GLN A 191 8.24 -7.86 13.21
N ASN A 192 7.37 -7.20 13.97
CA ASN A 192 6.44 -7.85 14.87
C ASN A 192 5.00 -7.41 14.60
N VAL A 193 4.10 -8.35 14.80
CA VAL A 193 2.66 -8.15 14.79
C VAL A 193 2.09 -8.72 16.08
N ASN A 194 1.24 -7.95 16.72
CA ASN A 194 0.57 -8.34 17.95
C ASN A 194 -0.92 -8.55 17.70
N THR A 195 -1.54 -9.36 18.53
CA THR A 195 -3.00 -9.50 18.59
C THR A 195 -3.53 -8.93 19.91
N VAL A 196 -4.77 -8.45 19.86
CA VAL A 196 -5.49 -7.92 21.02
C VAL A 196 -6.89 -8.54 21.08
N ARG A 197 -7.47 -8.54 22.29
CA ARG A 197 -8.79 -9.18 22.50
C ARG A 197 -9.94 -8.31 22.03
N GLU A 198 -9.75 -7.00 22.04
CA GLU A 198 -10.80 -6.03 21.71
C GLU A 198 -10.35 -5.11 20.58
N PRO A 199 -11.29 -4.57 19.80
CA PRO A 199 -10.98 -3.63 18.74
C PRO A 199 -10.45 -2.31 19.31
N VAL A 200 -9.47 -1.74 18.62
CA VAL A 200 -8.97 -0.40 18.91
C VAL A 200 -9.37 0.53 17.77
N LEU A 201 -10.08 1.58 18.12
CA LEU A 201 -10.48 2.65 17.21
C LEU A 201 -9.90 3.98 17.70
N MET A 202 -9.54 4.84 16.78
CA MET A 202 -9.18 6.22 17.14
C MET A 202 -10.45 6.98 17.55
N ASN A 203 -10.36 7.73 18.63
CA ASN A 203 -11.39 8.72 18.96
C ASN A 203 -11.32 9.84 17.94
N LEU A 204 -12.31 9.92 17.08
CA LEU A 204 -12.50 11.08 16.20
C LEU A 204 -12.96 12.24 17.11
N LYS A 205 -12.10 13.24 17.28
CA LYS A 205 -12.47 14.50 17.92
C LYS A 205 -13.21 15.38 16.92
#